data_addd8241c34d0063aaae0a279cfc2b66
#
_entry.id   addd8241c34d0063aaae0a279cfc2b66
#
_cell.length_a   1.000
_cell.length_b   1.000
_cell.length_c   1.000
_cell.angle_alpha   90.00
_cell.angle_beta   90.00
_cell.angle_gamma   90.00
#
_symmetry.space_group_name_H-M   'P 1'
#
loop_
_entity.id
_entity.type
_entity.pdbx_description
1 polymer ?
#
loop_
_entity_poly.entity_id
_entity_poly.type
_entity_poly.pdbx_seq_one_letter_code
_entity_poly.pdbx_strand_id
1 'polypeptide(L)'
;MKKLTALTCLALASQAAISFAGPPEPKEVVPTPAPPPESFFRGNEFDVGIFATYVTGTGGGGSRSRTFADGDTVTLSSSGSPDGWGGGMDFTYFLPWKWLGFRFQGAGVELSSSHLTGTITGPNDSFRFSRSNSFSAGAGIITGDLVLRLPLDDFWPGVHLAPYAFGGGGGVFTGAGGNTINTRFPELNQEFNRASSNVNNDRGLGHIGGGLEYRFSPHFGIFGEAGYDWVAGGQHNFNSSVKNFIQANFGLRFAF
;
A
#
# COMPACT_ATOMS: atom_id res chain seq x y z
N MET A 1 48.45 45.68 79.76
CA MET A 1 48.38 44.22 79.71
C MET A 1 47.01 43.63 79.43
N LYS A 2 45.87 44.35 79.72
CA LYS A 2 44.50 43.84 79.46
C LYS A 2 44.06 43.85 77.99
N LYS A 3 44.72 44.62 77.12
CA LYS A 3 44.30 44.67 75.65
C LYS A 3 44.93 43.55 74.80
N LEU A 4 46.07 42.97 75.30
CA LEU A 4 46.76 41.88 74.58
C LEU A 4 45.98 40.55 74.70
N THR A 5 45.40 40.33 75.91
CA THR A 5 44.64 39.11 76.20
C THR A 5 43.32 39.01 75.41
N ALA A 6 42.68 40.15 75.13
CA ALA A 6 41.42 40.18 74.34
C ALA A 6 41.69 39.83 72.87
N LEU A 7 42.86 40.26 72.34
CA LEU A 7 43.18 39.99 70.92
C LEU A 7 43.49 38.54 70.64
N THR A 8 44.15 37.88 71.64
CA THR A 8 44.52 36.46 71.56
C THR A 8 43.29 35.56 71.70
N CYS A 9 42.29 35.92 72.50
CA CYS A 9 41.06 35.16 72.60
C CYS A 9 40.22 35.27 71.34
N LEU A 10 40.22 36.42 70.66
CA LEU A 10 39.46 36.63 69.38
C LEU A 10 40.09 35.83 68.24
N ALA A 11 41.44 35.75 68.22
CA ALA A 11 42.15 34.97 67.19
C ALA A 11 41.96 33.43 67.35
N LEU A 12 41.89 32.97 68.62
CA LEU A 12 41.63 31.55 68.93
C LEU A 12 40.13 31.19 68.63
N ALA A 13 39.19 32.09 68.86
CA ALA A 13 37.79 31.85 68.59
C ALA A 13 37.54 31.77 67.07
N SER A 14 38.24 32.58 66.25
CA SER A 14 38.13 32.54 64.81
C SER A 14 38.69 31.25 64.18
N GLN A 15 39.74 30.67 64.81
CA GLN A 15 40.29 29.39 64.28
C GLN A 15 39.38 28.20 64.66
N ALA A 16 38.72 28.24 65.83
CA ALA A 16 37.77 27.21 66.23
C ALA A 16 36.54 27.16 65.31
N ALA A 17 36.10 28.31 64.77
CA ALA A 17 34.95 28.40 63.85
C ALA A 17 35.24 27.79 62.44
N ILE A 18 36.52 27.77 62.02
CA ILE A 18 36.93 27.18 60.75
C ILE A 18 37.03 25.64 60.83
N SER A 19 37.30 25.11 62.03
CA SER A 19 37.43 23.68 62.24
C SER A 19 36.12 22.90 62.31
N PHE A 20 34.97 23.60 62.39
CA PHE A 20 33.65 22.98 62.44
C PHE A 20 32.93 22.98 61.07
N ALA A 21 33.50 23.62 60.06
CA ALA A 21 33.01 23.44 58.68
C ALA A 21 33.53 22.09 58.19
N GLY A 22 32.78 21.05 58.41
CA GLY A 22 33.04 19.72 57.82
C GLY A 22 33.23 19.84 56.30
N PRO A 23 33.92 18.91 55.65
CA PRO A 23 34.02 18.90 54.20
C PRO A 23 32.59 18.98 53.63
N PRO A 24 32.36 19.84 52.61
CA PRO A 24 31.05 19.93 52.01
C PRO A 24 30.60 18.54 51.61
N GLU A 25 29.44 18.15 52.12
CA GLU A 25 28.86 16.86 51.72
C GLU A 25 28.90 16.78 50.20
N PRO A 26 29.43 15.68 49.61
CA PRO A 26 29.41 15.52 48.18
C PRO A 26 27.96 15.63 47.72
N LYS A 27 27.66 16.66 46.94
CA LYS A 27 26.34 16.81 46.33
C LYS A 27 26.04 15.51 45.63
N GLU A 28 25.03 14.80 46.14
CA GLU A 28 24.53 13.59 45.52
C GLU A 28 24.18 13.95 44.05
N VAL A 29 25.00 13.43 43.14
CA VAL A 29 24.74 13.64 41.70
C VAL A 29 23.51 12.78 41.40
N VAL A 30 22.33 13.41 41.47
CA VAL A 30 21.10 12.78 41.01
C VAL A 30 21.34 12.40 39.56
N PRO A 31 21.37 11.11 39.22
CA PRO A 31 21.59 10.71 37.84
C PRO A 31 20.53 11.36 36.99
N THR A 32 20.97 12.09 35.97
CA THR A 32 20.04 12.70 34.97
C THR A 32 19.19 11.54 34.43
N PRO A 33 17.84 11.66 34.46
CA PRO A 33 16.98 10.64 33.90
C PRO A 33 17.42 10.36 32.45
N ALA A 34 17.54 9.09 32.11
CA ALA A 34 17.87 8.70 30.75
C ALA A 34 16.87 9.39 29.78
N PRO A 35 17.33 9.98 28.68
CA PRO A 35 16.43 10.57 27.71
C PRO A 35 15.41 9.51 27.29
N PRO A 36 14.13 9.89 27.12
CA PRO A 36 13.11 8.95 26.65
C PRO A 36 13.56 8.34 25.31
N PRO A 37 13.27 7.05 25.07
CA PRO A 37 13.64 6.39 23.84
C PRO A 37 13.04 7.18 22.65
N GLU A 38 13.87 7.44 21.64
CA GLU A 38 13.43 8.15 20.44
C GLU A 38 12.39 7.33 19.69
N SER A 39 11.29 7.98 19.30
CA SER A 39 10.30 7.37 18.42
C SER A 39 10.89 7.16 17.03
N PHE A 40 10.68 5.96 16.46
CA PHE A 40 11.09 5.67 15.09
C PHE A 40 10.15 6.31 14.07
N PHE A 41 8.97 6.75 14.49
CA PHE A 41 7.99 7.41 13.64
C PHE A 41 7.95 8.91 13.97
N ARG A 42 8.22 9.74 12.96
CA ARG A 42 8.38 11.18 13.13
C ARG A 42 7.28 11.95 12.39
N GLY A 43 7.07 13.19 12.79
CA GLY A 43 6.34 14.18 12.00
C GLY A 43 7.26 14.85 10.97
N ASN A 44 6.70 15.41 9.92
CA ASN A 44 7.42 15.93 8.75
C ASN A 44 8.35 14.89 8.09
N GLU A 45 7.94 13.64 8.11
CA GLU A 45 8.67 12.51 7.59
C GLU A 45 8.24 12.22 6.15
N PHE A 46 9.21 11.97 5.30
CA PHE A 46 8.99 11.53 3.93
C PHE A 46 9.43 10.07 3.79
N ASP A 47 8.49 9.21 3.41
CA ASP A 47 8.72 7.78 3.23
C ASP A 47 8.70 7.41 1.75
N VAL A 48 9.59 6.53 1.36
CA VAL A 48 9.61 5.87 0.06
C VAL A 48 9.47 4.38 0.25
N GLY A 49 8.44 3.79 -0.32
CA GLY A 49 8.20 2.35 -0.31
C GLY A 49 8.45 1.72 -1.67
N ILE A 50 8.97 0.50 -1.66
CA ILE A 50 9.02 -0.39 -2.81
C ILE A 50 8.38 -1.71 -2.42
N PHE A 51 7.53 -2.26 -3.28
CA PHE A 51 6.75 -3.43 -2.90
C PHE A 51 6.47 -4.39 -4.06
N ALA A 52 6.29 -5.66 -3.71
CA ALA A 52 5.58 -6.63 -4.54
C ALA A 52 4.08 -6.52 -4.28
N THR A 53 3.28 -6.69 -5.30
CA THR A 53 1.82 -6.64 -5.22
C THR A 53 1.19 -7.90 -5.79
N TYR A 54 0.13 -8.35 -5.16
CA TYR A 54 -0.78 -9.36 -5.66
C TYR A 54 -2.18 -8.76 -5.77
N VAL A 55 -2.81 -8.96 -6.90
CA VAL A 55 -4.16 -8.46 -7.17
C VAL A 55 -5.07 -9.63 -7.50
N THR A 56 -6.26 -9.65 -6.90
CA THR A 56 -7.30 -10.62 -7.24
C THR A 56 -8.66 -9.94 -7.41
N GLY A 57 -9.31 -10.18 -8.53
CA GLY A 57 -10.63 -9.62 -8.83
C GLY A 57 -11.72 -10.20 -7.95
N THR A 58 -12.62 -9.36 -7.45
CA THR A 58 -13.79 -9.78 -6.63
C THR A 58 -15.04 -9.88 -7.49
N GLY A 59 -15.01 -10.65 -8.52
CA GLY A 59 -16.16 -10.85 -9.39
C GLY A 59 -15.69 -11.06 -10.81
N GLY A 60 -16.05 -12.10 -11.40
CA GLY A 60 -15.61 -12.48 -12.71
C GLY A 60 -16.71 -13.15 -13.50
N GLY A 61 -16.67 -12.90 -14.77
CA GLY A 61 -17.54 -13.49 -15.75
C GLY A 61 -18.44 -12.46 -16.44
N GLY A 62 -18.33 -12.42 -17.74
CA GLY A 62 -19.22 -11.67 -18.62
C GLY A 62 -19.65 -12.57 -19.77
N SER A 63 -20.83 -12.32 -20.29
CA SER A 63 -21.33 -12.99 -21.49
C SER A 63 -21.74 -11.93 -22.50
N ARG A 64 -21.38 -12.14 -23.75
CA ARG A 64 -21.80 -11.31 -24.87
C ARG A 64 -22.27 -12.20 -26.00
N SER A 65 -23.44 -11.88 -26.54
CA SER A 65 -24.00 -12.55 -27.71
C SER A 65 -24.18 -11.55 -28.86
N ARG A 66 -23.93 -12.04 -30.06
CA ARG A 66 -24.18 -11.32 -31.29
C ARG A 66 -24.72 -12.26 -32.34
N THR A 67 -25.82 -11.85 -32.98
CA THR A 67 -26.39 -12.55 -34.13
C THR A 67 -25.89 -11.91 -35.41
N PHE A 68 -25.42 -12.72 -36.33
CA PHE A 68 -24.93 -12.32 -37.66
C PHE A 68 -26.04 -12.41 -38.69
N ALA A 69 -25.80 -11.88 -39.90
CA ALA A 69 -26.80 -11.78 -40.96
C ALA A 69 -27.25 -13.14 -41.54
N ASP A 70 -26.43 -14.18 -41.39
CA ASP A 70 -26.70 -15.57 -41.74
C ASP A 70 -27.57 -16.34 -40.73
N GLY A 71 -27.93 -15.66 -39.65
CA GLY A 71 -28.72 -16.24 -38.55
C GLY A 71 -27.88 -16.89 -37.44
N ASP A 72 -26.58 -16.94 -37.58
CA ASP A 72 -25.67 -17.51 -36.56
C ASP A 72 -25.54 -16.56 -35.37
N THR A 73 -25.63 -17.13 -34.18
CA THR A 73 -25.45 -16.40 -32.93
C THR A 73 -24.16 -16.86 -32.27
N VAL A 74 -23.21 -15.96 -32.13
CA VAL A 74 -21.98 -16.16 -31.40
C VAL A 74 -22.12 -15.66 -29.97
N THR A 75 -21.94 -16.53 -28.99
CA THR A 75 -21.91 -16.18 -27.57
C THR A 75 -20.52 -16.44 -27.02
N LEU A 76 -19.89 -15.39 -26.50
CA LEU A 76 -18.63 -15.47 -25.79
C LEU A 76 -18.90 -15.28 -24.30
N SER A 77 -18.38 -16.16 -23.48
CA SER A 77 -18.48 -16.09 -22.02
C SER A 77 -17.10 -16.22 -21.41
N SER A 78 -16.76 -15.33 -20.50
CA SER A 78 -15.57 -15.45 -19.67
C SER A 78 -15.98 -15.80 -18.25
N SER A 79 -15.26 -16.69 -17.61
CA SER A 79 -15.46 -17.05 -16.20
C SER A 79 -14.11 -17.04 -15.47
N GLY A 80 -14.14 -16.67 -14.19
CA GLY A 80 -12.96 -16.56 -13.34
C GLY A 80 -12.65 -15.10 -12.97
N SER A 81 -12.06 -14.93 -11.81
CA SER A 81 -11.53 -13.64 -11.37
C SER A 81 -10.13 -13.48 -11.94
N PRO A 82 -9.82 -12.35 -12.58
CA PRO A 82 -8.44 -12.09 -12.96
C PRO A 82 -7.62 -11.92 -11.68
N ASP A 83 -6.49 -12.59 -11.64
CA ASP A 83 -5.48 -12.44 -10.62
C ASP A 83 -4.13 -12.13 -11.26
N GLY A 84 -3.24 -11.52 -10.50
CA GLY A 84 -1.96 -11.12 -11.04
C GLY A 84 -0.95 -10.73 -10.00
N TRP A 85 0.29 -10.73 -10.44
CA TRP A 85 1.44 -10.30 -9.66
C TRP A 85 2.09 -9.09 -10.32
N GLY A 86 2.74 -8.31 -9.50
CA GLY A 86 3.44 -7.14 -9.97
C GLY A 86 4.31 -6.51 -8.91
N GLY A 87 4.61 -5.25 -9.12
CA GLY A 87 5.36 -4.47 -8.15
C GLY A 87 5.11 -2.98 -8.35
N GLY A 88 5.52 -2.21 -7.37
CA GLY A 88 5.30 -0.79 -7.38
C GLY A 88 6.16 -0.04 -6.38
N MET A 89 5.85 1.25 -6.28
CA MET A 89 6.43 2.15 -5.30
C MET A 89 5.38 3.11 -4.75
N ASP A 90 5.61 3.55 -3.53
CA ASP A 90 4.83 4.60 -2.90
C ASP A 90 5.73 5.72 -2.35
N PHE A 91 5.15 6.90 -2.27
CA PHE A 91 5.72 8.09 -1.66
C PHE A 91 4.71 8.60 -0.65
N THR A 92 5.09 8.65 0.62
CA THR A 92 4.20 9.10 1.69
C THR A 92 4.86 10.25 2.43
N TYR A 93 4.12 11.33 2.65
CA TYR A 93 4.54 12.45 3.49
C TYR A 93 3.63 12.54 4.70
N PHE A 94 4.21 12.40 5.91
CA PHE A 94 3.51 12.58 7.16
C PHE A 94 3.60 14.01 7.65
N LEU A 95 2.46 14.57 8.01
CA LEU A 95 2.35 15.90 8.59
C LEU A 95 3.08 15.98 9.96
N PRO A 96 3.28 17.19 10.54
CA PRO A 96 3.92 17.34 11.85
C PRO A 96 3.31 16.46 12.96
N TRP A 97 2.06 16.08 12.81
CA TRP A 97 1.33 15.22 13.74
C TRP A 97 1.65 13.74 13.63
N LYS A 98 2.61 13.33 12.83
CA LYS A 98 3.10 11.95 12.57
C LYS A 98 2.05 10.85 12.34
N TRP A 99 0.77 11.08 12.65
CA TRP A 99 -0.32 10.12 12.46
C TRP A 99 -1.17 10.37 11.21
N LEU A 100 -1.03 11.52 10.54
CA LEU A 100 -1.73 11.83 9.30
C LEU A 100 -0.74 12.10 8.18
N GLY A 101 -0.93 11.47 7.05
CA GLY A 101 -0.09 11.62 5.86
C GLY A 101 -0.86 11.59 4.56
N PHE A 102 -0.17 11.97 3.50
CA PHE A 102 -0.62 11.86 2.12
C PHE A 102 0.28 10.87 1.39
N ARG A 103 -0.31 9.92 0.69
CA ARG A 103 0.41 8.92 -0.08
C ARG A 103 0.07 9.03 -1.56
N PHE A 104 1.09 8.88 -2.40
CA PHE A 104 0.99 8.63 -3.83
C PHE A 104 1.60 7.27 -4.13
N GLN A 105 0.85 6.38 -4.78
CA GLN A 105 1.26 5.01 -5.05
C GLN A 105 1.11 4.71 -6.54
N GLY A 106 2.09 3.98 -7.10
CA GLY A 106 2.06 3.45 -8.45
C GLY A 106 2.45 1.97 -8.48
N ALA A 107 1.68 1.15 -9.20
CA ALA A 107 1.96 -0.27 -9.36
C ALA A 107 1.75 -0.72 -10.81
N GLY A 108 2.59 -1.64 -11.27
CA GLY A 108 2.41 -2.39 -12.51
C GLY A 108 2.11 -3.85 -12.21
N VAL A 109 1.06 -4.39 -12.82
CA VAL A 109 0.57 -5.75 -12.57
C VAL A 109 0.38 -6.49 -13.88
N GLU A 110 0.82 -7.73 -13.94
CA GLU A 110 0.47 -8.66 -15.02
C GLU A 110 -0.73 -9.50 -14.58
N LEU A 111 -1.88 -9.25 -15.21
CA LEU A 111 -3.14 -9.93 -14.93
C LEU A 111 -3.27 -11.15 -15.82
N SER A 112 -3.60 -12.29 -15.23
CA SER A 112 -3.98 -13.51 -15.94
C SER A 112 -5.47 -13.79 -15.76
N SER A 113 -6.18 -14.08 -16.84
CA SER A 113 -7.61 -14.43 -16.78
C SER A 113 -7.81 -15.90 -17.15
N SER A 114 -8.83 -16.53 -16.54
CA SER A 114 -8.84 -17.97 -16.42
C SER A 114 -9.59 -18.73 -17.52
N HIS A 115 -10.79 -18.44 -17.92
CA HIS A 115 -11.51 -19.28 -18.86
C HIS A 115 -12.36 -18.49 -19.86
N LEU A 116 -12.13 -18.73 -21.15
CA LEU A 116 -12.96 -18.24 -22.24
C LEU A 116 -13.74 -19.40 -22.85
N THR A 117 -15.06 -19.27 -22.91
CA THR A 117 -15.94 -20.19 -23.59
C THR A 117 -16.64 -19.46 -24.74
N GLY A 118 -16.63 -20.02 -25.91
CA GLY A 118 -17.38 -19.53 -27.07
C GLY A 118 -18.35 -20.59 -27.56
N THR A 119 -19.55 -20.13 -27.92
CA THR A 119 -20.58 -20.97 -28.51
C THR A 119 -21.08 -20.30 -29.79
N ILE A 120 -21.16 -21.05 -30.87
CA ILE A 120 -21.87 -20.66 -32.08
C ILE A 120 -23.12 -21.51 -32.14
N THR A 121 -24.26 -20.87 -32.35
CA THR A 121 -25.54 -21.54 -32.52
C THR A 121 -26.23 -20.93 -33.75
N GLY A 122 -26.42 -21.73 -34.79
CA GLY A 122 -27.06 -21.31 -36.01
C GLY A 122 -28.01 -22.37 -36.58
N PRO A 123 -28.72 -22.06 -37.67
CA PRO A 123 -29.67 -22.98 -38.27
C PRO A 123 -29.01 -24.28 -38.77
N ASN A 124 -27.77 -24.23 -39.15
CA ASN A 124 -27.04 -25.34 -39.75
C ASN A 124 -25.85 -25.85 -38.93
N ASP A 125 -25.41 -25.10 -37.94
CA ASP A 125 -24.23 -25.44 -37.15
C ASP A 125 -24.40 -25.09 -35.67
N SER A 126 -23.96 -25.99 -34.78
CA SER A 126 -23.73 -25.67 -33.37
C SER A 126 -22.32 -26.11 -33.01
N PHE A 127 -21.53 -25.17 -32.54
CA PHE A 127 -20.17 -25.43 -32.12
C PHE A 127 -19.89 -24.76 -30.80
N ARG A 128 -19.32 -25.51 -29.89
CA ARG A 128 -18.85 -25.02 -28.60
C ARG A 128 -17.35 -25.24 -28.48
N PHE A 129 -16.64 -24.20 -28.15
CA PHE A 129 -15.24 -24.35 -27.75
C PHE A 129 -15.07 -23.85 -26.31
N SER A 130 -14.18 -24.50 -25.60
CA SER A 130 -13.71 -24.02 -24.31
C SER A 130 -12.19 -23.95 -24.41
N ARG A 131 -11.65 -22.80 -24.13
CA ARG A 131 -10.21 -22.60 -24.06
C ARG A 131 -9.83 -22.07 -22.70
N SER A 132 -9.07 -22.85 -21.97
CA SER A 132 -8.33 -22.36 -20.80
C SER A 132 -7.08 -21.67 -21.33
N ASN A 133 -7.11 -20.38 -21.46
CA ASN A 133 -5.95 -19.59 -21.84
C ASN A 133 -5.74 -18.50 -20.81
N SER A 134 -4.51 -18.42 -20.34
CA SER A 134 -4.04 -17.25 -19.61
C SER A 134 -3.94 -16.09 -20.59
N PHE A 135 -4.88 -15.16 -20.53
CA PHE A 135 -4.67 -13.85 -21.14
C PHE A 135 -3.80 -13.07 -20.16
N SER A 136 -2.58 -12.75 -20.55
CA SER A 136 -1.81 -11.78 -19.80
C SER A 136 -2.09 -10.40 -20.34
N ALA A 137 -2.57 -9.52 -19.48
CA ALA A 137 -2.73 -8.11 -19.78
C ALA A 137 -1.97 -7.30 -18.73
N GLY A 138 -1.13 -6.38 -19.18
CA GLY A 138 -0.49 -5.42 -18.28
C GLY A 138 -1.51 -4.41 -17.78
N ALA A 139 -1.55 -4.16 -16.47
CA ALA A 139 -2.31 -3.07 -15.87
C ALA A 139 -1.40 -2.18 -15.04
N GLY A 140 -1.57 -0.87 -15.19
CA GLY A 140 -0.97 0.15 -14.30
C GLY A 140 -2.04 0.66 -13.34
N ILE A 141 -1.70 0.81 -12.07
CA ILE A 141 -2.57 1.35 -11.03
C ILE A 141 -1.86 2.55 -10.43
N ILE A 142 -2.55 3.69 -10.34
CA ILE A 142 -2.03 4.90 -9.70
C ILE A 142 -3.07 5.39 -8.71
N THR A 143 -2.70 5.61 -7.45
CA THR A 143 -3.59 6.12 -6.41
C THR A 143 -2.98 7.29 -5.65
N GLY A 144 -3.86 8.14 -5.13
CA GLY A 144 -3.55 9.17 -4.15
C GLY A 144 -4.45 8.97 -2.92
N ASP A 145 -3.85 8.83 -1.74
CA ASP A 145 -4.54 8.42 -0.51
C ASP A 145 -4.24 9.36 0.65
N LEU A 146 -5.20 9.48 1.56
CA LEU A 146 -4.95 9.89 2.93
C LEU A 146 -4.57 8.67 3.75
N VAL A 147 -3.54 8.80 4.59
CA VAL A 147 -3.02 7.74 5.45
C VAL A 147 -3.15 8.16 6.90
N LEU A 148 -3.78 7.31 7.71
CA LEU A 148 -3.83 7.43 9.17
C LEU A 148 -2.94 6.36 9.78
N ARG A 149 -1.83 6.76 10.40
CA ARG A 149 -0.85 5.88 11.04
C ARG A 149 -0.93 6.00 12.55
N LEU A 150 -0.91 4.88 13.27
CA LEU A 150 -0.89 4.84 14.72
C LEU A 150 0.46 4.27 15.22
N PRO A 151 1.46 5.12 15.51
CA PRO A 151 2.73 4.67 16.05
C PRO A 151 2.56 4.08 17.45
N LEU A 152 2.82 2.78 17.61
CA LEU A 152 2.65 2.10 18.90
C LEU A 152 3.79 2.41 19.88
N ASP A 153 4.92 2.90 19.40
CA ASP A 153 6.04 3.35 20.25
C ASP A 153 5.68 4.54 21.16
N ASP A 154 4.60 5.29 20.83
CA ASP A 154 4.05 6.33 21.71
C ASP A 154 3.38 5.79 22.96
N PHE A 155 2.85 4.57 22.88
CA PHE A 155 2.12 3.92 23.98
C PHE A 155 2.98 2.87 24.67
N TRP A 156 3.84 2.19 23.92
CA TRP A 156 4.73 1.12 24.40
C TRP A 156 6.14 1.35 23.87
N PRO A 157 7.00 2.01 24.65
CA PRO A 157 8.38 2.27 24.26
C PRO A 157 9.11 0.99 23.84
N GLY A 158 9.75 1.03 22.65
CA GLY A 158 10.44 -0.13 22.08
C GLY A 158 9.59 -1.00 21.15
N VAL A 159 8.31 -0.71 21.00
CA VAL A 159 7.45 -1.37 20.00
C VAL A 159 7.46 -0.53 18.71
N HIS A 160 8.32 -0.90 17.79
CA HIS A 160 8.51 -0.17 16.52
C HIS A 160 7.52 -0.60 15.44
N LEU A 161 6.25 -0.72 15.82
CA LEU A 161 5.14 -1.15 14.99
C LEU A 161 4.14 -0.01 14.84
N ALA A 162 3.64 0.20 13.64
CA ALA A 162 2.59 1.15 13.35
C ALA A 162 1.51 0.52 12.44
N PRO A 163 0.34 0.17 12.97
CA PRO A 163 -0.82 -0.06 12.14
C PRO A 163 -1.25 1.24 11.46
N TYR A 164 -1.75 1.13 10.23
CA TYR A 164 -2.27 2.27 9.49
C TYR A 164 -3.48 1.89 8.66
N ALA A 165 -4.31 2.88 8.37
CA ALA A 165 -5.40 2.79 7.43
C ALA A 165 -5.22 3.86 6.35
N PHE A 166 -5.74 3.60 5.16
CA PHE A 166 -5.67 4.55 4.07
C PHE A 166 -6.96 4.54 3.25
N GLY A 167 -7.20 5.65 2.57
CA GLY A 167 -8.31 5.76 1.64
C GLY A 167 -8.14 6.91 0.68
N GLY A 168 -8.57 6.70 -0.55
CA GLY A 168 -8.39 7.67 -1.61
C GLY A 168 -8.97 7.23 -2.94
N GLY A 169 -8.28 7.60 -4.01
CA GLY A 169 -8.70 7.25 -5.35
C GLY A 169 -7.61 7.49 -6.38
N GLY A 170 -7.89 7.06 -7.60
CA GLY A 170 -6.91 7.15 -8.66
C GLY A 170 -7.42 6.64 -9.99
N GLY A 171 -6.57 5.94 -10.72
CA GLY A 171 -6.88 5.36 -12.01
C GLY A 171 -6.22 4.02 -12.23
N VAL A 172 -6.91 3.19 -12.99
CA VAL A 172 -6.38 1.95 -13.55
C VAL A 172 -6.27 2.09 -15.05
N PHE A 173 -5.09 1.73 -15.58
CA PHE A 173 -4.74 1.81 -17.00
C PHE A 173 -4.46 0.39 -17.48
N THR A 174 -5.19 -0.08 -18.47
CA THR A 174 -5.01 -1.43 -18.98
C THR A 174 -4.44 -1.39 -20.40
N GLY A 175 -3.29 -2.04 -20.60
CA GLY A 175 -2.71 -2.24 -21.93
C GLY A 175 -3.39 -3.40 -22.66
N ALA A 176 -3.63 -3.23 -23.95
CA ALA A 176 -4.16 -4.29 -24.80
C ALA A 176 -3.12 -5.39 -24.99
N GLY A 177 -3.30 -6.53 -24.36
CA GLY A 177 -2.67 -7.77 -24.77
C GLY A 177 -3.37 -8.23 -26.07
N GLY A 178 -2.73 -8.03 -27.21
CA GLY A 178 -3.27 -8.42 -28.51
C GLY A 178 -3.32 -9.93 -28.70
N ASN A 179 -4.32 -10.58 -28.15
CA ASN A 179 -4.58 -12.00 -28.40
C ASN A 179 -5.54 -12.13 -29.57
N THR A 180 -5.05 -12.71 -30.66
CA THR A 180 -5.88 -13.09 -31.82
C THR A 180 -6.22 -14.57 -31.75
N ILE A 181 -7.49 -14.87 -31.98
CA ILE A 181 -7.92 -16.26 -32.22
C ILE A 181 -8.03 -16.45 -33.74
N ASN A 182 -7.51 -17.58 -34.21
CA ASN A 182 -7.72 -18.03 -35.57
C ASN A 182 -8.41 -19.39 -35.53
N THR A 183 -9.71 -19.39 -35.75
CA THR A 183 -10.54 -20.59 -35.85
C THR A 183 -11.05 -20.75 -37.30
N ARG A 184 -11.63 -21.90 -37.62
CA ARG A 184 -12.31 -22.12 -38.90
C ARG A 184 -13.59 -21.31 -39.09
N PHE A 185 -14.03 -20.59 -38.05
CA PHE A 185 -15.27 -19.78 -38.06
C PHE A 185 -14.90 -18.29 -38.10
N PRO A 186 -15.08 -17.61 -39.28
CA PRO A 186 -14.72 -16.22 -39.43
C PRO A 186 -15.49 -15.27 -38.48
N GLU A 187 -16.77 -15.56 -38.21
CA GLU A 187 -17.66 -14.78 -37.33
C GLU A 187 -17.12 -14.77 -35.89
N LEU A 188 -16.65 -15.94 -35.40
CA LEU A 188 -16.06 -16.05 -34.11
C LEU A 188 -14.74 -15.28 -33.99
N ASN A 189 -13.90 -15.40 -35.04
CA ASN A 189 -12.64 -14.66 -35.09
C ASN A 189 -12.88 -13.15 -35.11
N GLN A 190 -13.89 -12.69 -35.86
CA GLN A 190 -14.25 -11.29 -35.94
C GLN A 190 -14.74 -10.75 -34.58
N GLU A 191 -15.66 -11.46 -33.93
CA GLU A 191 -16.21 -11.01 -32.65
C GLU A 191 -15.14 -11.04 -31.55
N PHE A 192 -14.27 -12.04 -31.54
CA PHE A 192 -13.17 -12.14 -30.59
C PHE A 192 -12.16 -11.01 -30.80
N ASN A 193 -11.71 -10.78 -32.04
CA ASN A 193 -10.77 -9.71 -32.34
C ASN A 193 -11.35 -8.34 -32.01
N ARG A 194 -12.65 -8.13 -32.25
CA ARG A 194 -13.35 -6.91 -31.85
C ARG A 194 -13.43 -6.75 -30.33
N ALA A 195 -13.64 -7.85 -29.59
CA ALA A 195 -13.67 -7.83 -28.14
C ALA A 195 -12.28 -7.54 -27.55
N SER A 196 -11.23 -8.06 -28.17
CA SER A 196 -9.84 -7.86 -27.71
C SER A 196 -9.26 -6.50 -28.10
N SER A 197 -9.70 -5.89 -29.21
CA SER A 197 -9.19 -4.57 -29.65
C SER A 197 -9.72 -3.37 -28.85
N ASN A 198 -10.81 -3.55 -28.09
CA ASN A 198 -11.44 -2.47 -27.30
C ASN A 198 -10.94 -2.42 -25.84
N VAL A 199 -9.72 -2.83 -25.56
CA VAL A 199 -9.22 -3.03 -24.18
C VAL A 199 -8.57 -1.79 -23.58
N ASN A 200 -8.41 -0.70 -24.31
CA ASN A 200 -7.96 0.58 -23.71
C ASN A 200 -9.10 1.20 -22.90
N ASN A 201 -9.15 0.83 -21.62
CA ASN A 201 -10.12 1.37 -20.68
C ASN A 201 -9.40 1.94 -19.49
N ASP A 202 -9.00 3.20 -19.61
CA ASP A 202 -8.58 3.99 -18.46
C ASP A 202 -9.80 4.30 -17.61
N ARG A 203 -9.76 4.01 -16.33
CA ARG A 203 -10.90 4.18 -15.42
C ARG A 203 -10.47 4.78 -14.11
N GLY A 204 -11.34 5.60 -13.57
CA GLY A 204 -11.23 6.03 -12.19
C GLY A 204 -11.43 4.84 -11.23
N LEU A 205 -10.71 4.84 -10.13
CA LEU A 205 -10.90 3.90 -9.05
C LEU A 205 -10.97 4.61 -7.70
N GLY A 206 -11.73 4.05 -6.77
CA GLY A 206 -11.66 4.37 -5.36
C GLY A 206 -10.86 3.29 -4.64
N HIS A 207 -10.15 3.69 -3.57
CA HIS A 207 -9.23 2.82 -2.86
C HIS A 207 -9.40 2.98 -1.34
N ILE A 208 -9.47 1.87 -0.61
CA ILE A 208 -9.50 1.85 0.85
C ILE A 208 -8.78 0.61 1.36
N GLY A 209 -8.04 0.75 2.45
CA GLY A 209 -7.35 -0.40 3.02
C GLY A 209 -6.67 -0.09 4.33
N GLY A 210 -5.81 -1.01 4.73
CA GLY A 210 -4.98 -0.89 5.92
C GLY A 210 -3.79 -1.82 5.89
N GLY A 211 -2.86 -1.56 6.78
CA GLY A 211 -1.63 -2.32 6.85
C GLY A 211 -0.90 -2.16 8.18
N LEU A 212 0.25 -2.79 8.23
CA LEU A 212 1.18 -2.74 9.34
C LEU A 212 2.56 -2.37 8.81
N GLU A 213 3.23 -1.47 9.49
CA GLU A 213 4.63 -1.12 9.26
C GLU A 213 5.43 -1.47 10.50
N TYR A 214 6.56 -2.16 10.30
CA TYR A 214 7.53 -2.43 11.35
C TYR A 214 8.88 -1.82 10.98
N ARG A 215 9.48 -1.04 11.90
CA ARG A 215 10.77 -0.38 11.68
C ARG A 215 11.88 -1.06 12.46
N PHE A 216 12.95 -1.41 11.75
CA PHE A 216 14.20 -1.91 12.34
C PHE A 216 15.09 -0.76 12.81
N SER A 217 14.94 0.41 12.21
CA SER A 217 15.63 1.64 12.52
C SER A 217 14.73 2.84 12.22
N PRO A 218 15.07 4.06 12.65
CA PRO A 218 14.32 5.27 12.30
C PRO A 218 14.18 5.52 10.80
N HIS A 219 15.03 4.89 9.97
CA HIS A 219 15.08 5.11 8.53
C HIS A 219 14.70 3.90 7.68
N PHE A 220 14.51 2.72 8.28
CA PHE A 220 14.27 1.51 7.51
C PHE A 220 13.26 0.59 8.17
N GLY A 221 12.31 0.09 7.39
CA GLY A 221 11.27 -0.83 7.83
C GLY A 221 10.76 -1.73 6.74
N ILE A 222 9.84 -2.59 7.12
CA ILE A 222 9.03 -3.42 6.23
C ILE A 222 7.57 -3.07 6.45
N PHE A 223 6.76 -3.29 5.43
CA PHE A 223 5.32 -3.13 5.55
C PHE A 223 4.56 -4.22 4.80
N GLY A 224 3.36 -4.48 5.28
CA GLY A 224 2.38 -5.31 4.59
C GLY A 224 1.01 -4.64 4.67
N GLU A 225 0.30 -4.59 3.55
CA GLU A 225 -1.02 -3.96 3.48
C GLU A 225 -1.96 -4.71 2.57
N ALA A 226 -3.25 -4.52 2.80
CA ALA A 226 -4.31 -4.98 1.91
C ALA A 226 -5.32 -3.86 1.69
N GLY A 227 -5.75 -3.70 0.44
CA GLY A 227 -6.73 -2.71 0.02
C GLY A 227 -7.83 -3.33 -0.82
N TYR A 228 -8.96 -2.66 -0.83
CA TYR A 228 -10.08 -2.92 -1.72
C TYR A 228 -10.24 -1.77 -2.69
N ASP A 229 -10.25 -2.09 -3.95
CA ASP A 229 -10.34 -1.17 -5.07
C ASP A 229 -11.68 -1.37 -5.78
N TRP A 230 -12.45 -0.28 -5.95
CA TRP A 230 -13.66 -0.30 -6.76
C TRP A 230 -13.49 0.58 -7.98
N VAL A 231 -13.68 0.00 -9.15
CA VAL A 231 -13.49 0.66 -10.44
C VAL A 231 -14.79 1.35 -10.86
N ALA A 232 -14.71 2.65 -11.12
CA ALA A 232 -15.86 3.45 -11.55
C ALA A 232 -16.25 3.13 -13.01
N GLY A 233 -17.56 3.12 -13.31
CA GLY A 233 -18.08 3.03 -14.66
C GLY A 233 -18.08 1.61 -15.23
N GLY A 234 -18.91 0.74 -14.68
CA GLY A 234 -19.18 -0.59 -15.24
C GLY A 234 -19.84 -0.49 -16.62
N GLN A 235 -19.06 -0.56 -17.70
CA GLN A 235 -19.60 -0.87 -19.02
C GLN A 235 -19.48 -2.36 -19.30
N HIS A 236 -20.51 -2.93 -19.92
CA HIS A 236 -20.66 -4.34 -20.26
C HIS A 236 -19.77 -4.77 -21.44
N ASN A 237 -18.50 -4.40 -21.46
CA ASN A 237 -17.56 -4.90 -22.43
C ASN A 237 -16.98 -6.22 -21.94
N PHE A 238 -16.96 -7.21 -22.81
CA PHE A 238 -16.56 -8.60 -22.54
C PHE A 238 -15.23 -8.75 -21.78
N ASN A 239 -14.30 -7.83 -21.95
CA ASN A 239 -12.98 -7.82 -21.29
C ASN A 239 -12.89 -6.92 -20.06
N SER A 240 -13.93 -6.18 -19.71
CA SER A 240 -13.93 -5.21 -18.61
C SER A 240 -14.60 -5.75 -17.34
N SER A 241 -14.51 -7.04 -17.11
CA SER A 241 -15.10 -7.69 -15.95
C SER A 241 -14.38 -7.45 -14.62
N VAL A 242 -13.29 -6.70 -14.61
CA VAL A 242 -12.68 -6.23 -13.37
C VAL A 242 -13.50 -5.04 -12.87
N LYS A 243 -14.51 -5.31 -12.05
CA LYS A 243 -15.28 -4.25 -11.39
C LYS A 243 -14.61 -3.80 -10.12
N ASN A 244 -14.14 -4.76 -9.34
CA ASN A 244 -13.51 -4.53 -8.07
C ASN A 244 -12.40 -5.57 -7.89
N PHE A 245 -11.39 -5.22 -7.12
CA PHE A 245 -10.32 -6.15 -6.80
C PHE A 245 -9.77 -5.91 -5.40
N ILE A 246 -9.13 -6.92 -4.86
CA ILE A 246 -8.33 -6.83 -3.64
C ILE A 246 -6.89 -6.77 -4.08
N GLN A 247 -6.15 -5.80 -3.52
CA GLN A 247 -4.72 -5.65 -3.70
C GLN A 247 -4.03 -5.95 -2.37
N ALA A 248 -3.00 -6.78 -2.40
CA ALA A 248 -2.14 -7.04 -1.26
C ALA A 248 -0.71 -6.66 -1.62
N ASN A 249 -0.09 -5.81 -0.81
CA ASN A 249 1.28 -5.31 -1.00
C ASN A 249 2.15 -5.74 0.16
N PHE A 250 3.40 -6.10 -0.15
CA PHE A 250 4.43 -6.36 0.83
C PHE A 250 5.75 -5.74 0.36
N GLY A 251 6.41 -4.96 1.21
CA GLY A 251 7.55 -4.18 0.77
C GLY A 251 8.47 -3.68 1.86
N LEU A 252 9.44 -2.90 1.39
CA LEU A 252 10.42 -2.18 2.18
C LEU A 252 10.07 -0.70 2.20
N ARG A 253 10.31 -0.02 3.31
CA ARG A 253 10.08 1.41 3.48
C ARG A 253 11.33 2.10 4.00
N PHE A 254 11.66 3.23 3.38
CA PHE A 254 12.77 4.11 3.75
C PHE A 254 12.19 5.46 4.17
N ALA A 255 12.54 5.92 5.38
CA ALA A 255 12.08 7.16 5.99
C ALA A 255 13.21 8.20 6.08
N PHE A 256 12.91 9.45 5.73
CA PHE A 256 13.84 10.58 5.66
C PHE A 256 13.41 11.75 6.53
#